data_03520d51ce604c1db794d7de196d6222
#
_entry.id   03520d51ce604c1db794d7de196d6222
#
_cell.length_a   1.000
_cell.length_b   1.000
_cell.length_c   1.000
_cell.angle_alpha   90.00
_cell.angle_beta   90.00
_cell.angle_gamma   90.00
#
_symmetry.space_group_name_H-M   'P 1'
#
loop_
_entity.id
_entity.type
_entity.pdbx_description
1 polymer ?
#
loop_
_entity_poly.entity_id
_entity_poly.type
_entity_poly.pdbx_seq_one_letter_code
_entity_poly.pdbx_strand_id
1 'polypeptide(L)'
;MRRLAIALLSASAAAAVLGAGGQSASAQERPGPVDVLQVSGLFDPIVVAAIDDAIERSTDDGAQALVLQINTRGAVVPREDIEALMERIADAPLPIAIWVGPSGARLYGTPAQLLAVADVSGMAPGARVGHTGAPLRPNGEAVDFGEATTALRSGSLGLSDARRLGVFEQRISDEGIPTIANMVDALDGYAEGGVVLETSEERVLDDGNVRRDTTTVVRFSKLGLVDQLFHTVNSPAVAYLLLLVGLALLVFEFYTAGIGIAGAVGAVCLVLACVGLATLPARGWAVGLILAAMVAFAIDVQVGVPRLWTGVGIVLTILGSLWLFEPLPGVTLRPSWITLLAGIGGTVLAFVVGMPSMVRTRFATPTIGREWMIGSLGDVVEAVDPDGVVSVRSARWRARTNRATPVAAGEQVRVVGIDGVTLEVEPLEGAARDHRERRVSGQ
;
A
#
# COMPACT_ATOMS: atom_id res chain seq x y z
N MET A 1 -45.06 -25.54 -40.24
CA MET A 1 -45.59 -25.43 -41.61
C MET A 1 -45.20 -24.09 -42.18
N ARG A 2 -44.60 -24.16 -43.20
CA ARG A 2 -44.15 -23.34 -44.32
C ARG A 2 -42.70 -23.00 -44.29
N ARG A 3 -42.04 -23.93 -44.90
CA ARG A 3 -40.84 -23.98 -45.70
C ARG A 3 -41.09 -23.34 -47.07
N LEU A 4 -39.96 -23.02 -47.76
CA LEU A 4 -39.80 -22.75 -49.20
C LEU A 4 -40.24 -21.33 -49.60
N ALA A 5 -39.52 -20.55 -50.40
CA ALA A 5 -38.50 -20.72 -51.39
C ALA A 5 -38.02 -19.32 -51.74
N ILE A 6 -36.79 -19.11 -52.08
CA ILE A 6 -36.40 -18.47 -53.32
C ILE A 6 -34.89 -18.72 -53.45
N ALA A 7 -34.61 -19.76 -54.25
CA ALA A 7 -33.35 -19.92 -54.95
C ALA A 7 -33.64 -19.48 -56.41
N LEU A 8 -32.55 -19.13 -57.09
CA LEU A 8 -32.48 -18.86 -58.52
C LEU A 8 -32.70 -17.39 -58.94
N LEU A 9 -31.57 -16.69 -58.96
CA LEU A 9 -31.15 -15.96 -60.15
C LEU A 9 -29.63 -15.82 -60.09
N SER A 10 -28.98 -16.88 -60.51
CA SER A 10 -27.54 -16.95 -60.83
C SER A 10 -27.38 -16.80 -62.35
N ALA A 11 -26.22 -16.38 -62.69
CA ALA A 11 -25.55 -16.50 -63.96
C ALA A 11 -25.78 -15.36 -64.94
N SER A 12 -24.68 -14.72 -65.26
CA SER A 12 -24.22 -14.16 -66.48
C SER A 12 -23.72 -12.72 -66.41
N ALA A 13 -22.50 -12.55 -65.94
CA ALA A 13 -21.57 -11.52 -66.42
C ALA A 13 -20.14 -11.96 -66.01
N ALA A 14 -19.68 -12.99 -66.69
CA ALA A 14 -18.25 -13.30 -66.76
C ALA A 14 -17.74 -12.72 -68.12
N ALA A 15 -16.53 -12.22 -68.03
CA ALA A 15 -15.69 -11.76 -69.12
C ALA A 15 -15.78 -10.28 -69.48
N ALA A 16 -14.89 -9.52 -68.93
CA ALA A 16 -13.97 -8.56 -69.56
C ALA A 16 -13.44 -7.54 -68.54
N VAL A 17 -12.38 -7.86 -67.81
CA VAL A 17 -11.31 -6.92 -67.50
C VAL A 17 -10.06 -7.77 -67.14
N LEU A 18 -9.40 -8.25 -68.13
CA LEU A 18 -7.99 -8.57 -68.14
C LEU A 18 -7.25 -7.28 -68.50
N GLY A 19 -6.45 -6.76 -67.53
CA GLY A 19 -5.51 -5.71 -67.83
C GLY A 19 -5.56 -4.46 -66.96
N ALA A 20 -5.52 -4.64 -65.65
CA ALA A 20 -4.93 -3.62 -64.77
C ALA A 20 -3.89 -4.34 -63.92
N GLY A 21 -2.63 -4.13 -64.27
CA GLY A 21 -1.52 -4.54 -63.41
C GLY A 21 -1.74 -3.98 -62.01
N GLY A 22 -2.21 -4.83 -61.12
CA GLY A 22 -2.16 -4.56 -59.70
C GLY A 22 -0.69 -4.46 -59.32
N GLN A 23 -0.18 -3.23 -59.26
CA GLN A 23 0.91 -2.97 -58.37
C GLN A 23 0.38 -3.40 -57.02
N SER A 24 0.83 -4.58 -56.57
CA SER A 24 0.81 -4.90 -55.16
C SER A 24 1.54 -3.75 -54.49
N ALA A 25 0.79 -2.81 -53.93
CA ALA A 25 1.34 -1.93 -52.93
C ALA A 25 1.93 -2.92 -51.89
N SER A 26 3.24 -3.07 -51.93
CA SER A 26 3.94 -3.70 -50.81
C SER A 26 3.41 -2.91 -49.59
N ALA A 27 2.61 -3.57 -48.76
CA ALA A 27 2.28 -3.03 -47.48
C ALA A 27 3.63 -2.77 -46.84
N GLN A 28 3.99 -1.52 -46.75
CA GLN A 28 5.19 -1.10 -46.03
C GLN A 28 5.00 -1.67 -44.65
N GLU A 29 5.73 -2.73 -44.31
CA GLU A 29 5.68 -3.34 -43.01
C GLU A 29 5.90 -2.19 -42.03
N ARG A 30 4.85 -1.85 -41.28
CA ARG A 30 4.98 -0.81 -40.28
C ARG A 30 5.99 -1.32 -39.26
N PRO A 31 6.97 -0.49 -38.87
CA PRO A 31 7.93 -0.89 -37.86
C PRO A 31 7.20 -1.43 -36.63
N GLY A 32 7.71 -2.49 -36.05
CA GLY A 32 7.13 -3.10 -34.82
C GLY A 32 6.98 -2.06 -33.73
N PRO A 33 6.14 -2.30 -32.71
CA PRO A 33 5.97 -1.38 -31.60
C PRO A 33 7.22 -1.31 -30.71
N VAL A 34 7.36 -0.25 -29.93
CA VAL A 34 8.29 -0.19 -28.80
C VAL A 34 7.50 -0.42 -27.52
N ASP A 35 7.88 -1.44 -26.79
CA ASP A 35 7.27 -1.76 -25.50
C ASP A 35 7.95 -1.00 -24.37
N VAL A 36 7.16 -0.55 -23.39
CA VAL A 36 7.65 0.17 -22.23
C VAL A 36 7.11 -0.50 -20.99
N LEU A 37 7.99 -1.08 -20.17
CA LEU A 37 7.65 -1.60 -18.84
C LEU A 37 7.99 -0.56 -17.78
N GLN A 38 7.00 -0.15 -16.97
CA GLN A 38 7.20 0.77 -15.86
C GLN A 38 7.50 0.02 -14.56
N VAL A 39 8.71 0.19 -14.05
CA VAL A 39 9.21 -0.38 -12.80
C VAL A 39 9.42 0.72 -11.78
N SER A 40 8.72 0.66 -10.65
CA SER A 40 8.85 1.63 -9.57
C SER A 40 8.77 0.93 -8.19
N GLY A 41 9.35 1.52 -7.16
CA GLY A 41 9.38 0.94 -5.81
C GLY A 41 10.67 0.19 -5.52
N LEU A 42 10.62 -0.81 -4.64
CA LEU A 42 11.77 -1.70 -4.39
C LEU A 42 11.84 -2.77 -5.48
N PHE A 43 13.05 -3.14 -5.82
CA PHE A 43 13.28 -4.23 -6.76
C PHE A 43 13.11 -5.56 -6.01
N ASP A 44 11.96 -6.18 -6.18
CA ASP A 44 11.54 -7.41 -5.53
C ASP A 44 11.37 -8.56 -6.54
N PRO A 45 11.12 -9.80 -6.11
CA PRO A 45 10.97 -10.94 -7.02
C PRO A 45 9.86 -10.75 -8.06
N ILE A 46 8.83 -9.97 -7.75
CA ILE A 46 7.71 -9.69 -8.67
C ILE A 46 8.18 -8.82 -9.83
N VAL A 47 9.02 -7.82 -9.53
CA VAL A 47 9.60 -6.97 -10.56
C VAL A 47 10.54 -7.76 -11.46
N VAL A 48 11.36 -8.67 -10.90
CA VAL A 48 12.23 -9.55 -11.70
C VAL A 48 11.40 -10.39 -12.66
N ALA A 49 10.37 -11.08 -12.17
CA ALA A 49 9.49 -11.88 -12.99
C ALA A 49 8.76 -11.04 -14.06
N ALA A 50 8.32 -9.83 -13.71
CA ALA A 50 7.64 -8.95 -14.66
C ALA A 50 8.56 -8.46 -15.80
N ILE A 51 9.87 -8.29 -15.54
CA ILE A 51 10.84 -7.95 -16.58
C ILE A 51 11.04 -9.17 -17.49
N ASP A 52 11.17 -10.38 -16.93
CA ASP A 52 11.28 -11.62 -17.71
C ASP A 52 10.07 -11.83 -18.63
N ASP A 53 8.87 -11.71 -18.07
CA ASP A 53 7.62 -11.78 -18.83
C ASP A 53 7.51 -10.67 -19.90
N ALA A 54 8.09 -9.51 -19.64
CA ALA A 54 8.09 -8.42 -20.63
C ALA A 54 9.04 -8.71 -21.78
N ILE A 55 10.22 -9.26 -21.52
CA ILE A 55 11.18 -9.68 -22.57
C ILE A 55 10.53 -10.74 -23.46
N GLU A 56 9.93 -11.78 -22.87
CA GLU A 56 9.27 -12.85 -23.60
C GLU A 56 8.11 -12.31 -24.45
N ARG A 57 7.18 -11.56 -23.84
CA ARG A 57 6.03 -10.96 -24.56
C ARG A 57 6.44 -10.02 -25.68
N SER A 58 7.43 -9.14 -25.43
CA SER A 58 7.88 -8.21 -26.44
C SER A 58 8.52 -8.91 -27.64
N THR A 59 9.23 -10.03 -27.37
CA THR A 59 9.79 -10.91 -28.40
C THR A 59 8.70 -11.57 -29.23
N ASP A 60 7.72 -12.20 -28.58
CA ASP A 60 6.62 -12.92 -29.23
C ASP A 60 5.72 -11.98 -30.05
N ASP A 61 5.49 -10.77 -29.55
CA ASP A 61 4.69 -9.75 -30.20
C ASP A 61 5.43 -8.99 -31.32
N GLY A 62 6.69 -9.29 -31.57
CA GLY A 62 7.52 -8.66 -32.59
C GLY A 62 7.78 -7.18 -32.33
N ALA A 63 8.01 -6.81 -31.07
CA ALA A 63 8.43 -5.46 -30.72
C ALA A 63 9.84 -5.18 -31.27
N GLN A 64 10.09 -3.92 -31.67
CA GLN A 64 11.42 -3.49 -32.12
C GLN A 64 12.40 -3.39 -30.94
N ALA A 65 11.92 -2.97 -29.77
CA ALA A 65 12.71 -2.80 -28.56
C ALA A 65 11.82 -2.84 -27.32
N LEU A 66 12.41 -3.17 -26.18
CA LEU A 66 11.81 -3.05 -24.85
C LEU A 66 12.51 -1.96 -24.04
N VAL A 67 11.76 -0.98 -23.57
CA VAL A 67 12.27 0.07 -22.68
C VAL A 67 11.86 -0.24 -21.24
N LEU A 68 12.82 -0.42 -20.37
CA LEU A 68 12.61 -0.53 -18.91
C LEU A 68 12.70 0.87 -18.30
N GLN A 69 11.55 1.47 -17.98
CA GLN A 69 11.51 2.72 -17.22
C GLN A 69 11.66 2.40 -15.74
N ILE A 70 12.82 2.73 -15.13
CA ILE A 70 13.15 2.31 -13.77
C ILE A 70 13.23 3.50 -12.82
N ASN A 71 12.53 3.37 -11.67
CA ASN A 71 12.64 4.25 -10.53
C ASN A 71 12.65 3.43 -9.23
N THR A 72 13.82 2.97 -8.79
CA THR A 72 13.99 2.14 -7.60
C THR A 72 15.03 2.70 -6.65
N ARG A 73 14.83 2.49 -5.35
CA ARG A 73 15.78 2.88 -4.31
C ARG A 73 16.62 1.72 -3.78
N GLY A 74 16.54 0.55 -4.39
CA GLY A 74 17.31 -0.64 -4.02
C GLY A 74 16.53 -1.91 -4.28
N ALA A 75 17.17 -3.05 -4.02
CA ALA A 75 16.62 -4.38 -4.21
C ALA A 75 16.53 -5.14 -2.90
N VAL A 76 15.52 -5.98 -2.80
CA VAL A 76 15.32 -6.95 -1.71
C VAL A 76 15.44 -8.40 -2.21
N VAL A 77 15.83 -8.57 -3.45
CA VAL A 77 16.14 -9.88 -4.05
C VAL A 77 17.59 -10.28 -3.81
N PRO A 78 17.92 -11.57 -3.77
CA PRO A 78 19.27 -12.07 -3.77
C PRO A 78 20.11 -11.50 -4.93
N ARG A 79 21.42 -11.45 -4.75
CA ARG A 79 22.33 -10.93 -5.79
C ARG A 79 22.33 -11.82 -7.03
N GLU A 80 22.25 -13.14 -6.82
CA GLU A 80 22.18 -14.14 -7.88
C GLU A 80 20.96 -13.95 -8.81
N ASP A 81 19.85 -13.49 -8.28
CA ASP A 81 18.65 -13.23 -9.09
C ASP A 81 18.84 -12.02 -10.00
N ILE A 82 19.57 -10.98 -9.50
CA ILE A 82 19.91 -9.82 -10.33
C ILE A 82 20.95 -10.21 -11.39
N GLU A 83 21.94 -11.03 -11.03
CA GLU A 83 22.95 -11.55 -11.97
C GLU A 83 22.27 -12.36 -13.08
N ALA A 84 21.38 -13.27 -12.73
CA ALA A 84 20.61 -14.04 -13.71
C ALA A 84 19.70 -13.14 -14.59
N LEU A 85 19.12 -12.08 -14.02
CA LEU A 85 18.37 -11.09 -14.80
C LEU A 85 19.27 -10.33 -15.78
N MET A 86 20.50 -9.97 -15.34
CA MET A 86 21.47 -9.33 -16.23
C MET A 86 21.85 -10.21 -17.41
N GLU A 87 22.04 -11.51 -17.18
CA GLU A 87 22.31 -12.47 -18.25
C GLU A 87 21.14 -12.54 -19.24
N ARG A 88 19.91 -12.61 -18.74
CA ARG A 88 18.71 -12.62 -19.60
C ARG A 88 18.53 -11.33 -20.40
N ILE A 89 18.86 -10.18 -19.82
CA ILE A 89 18.84 -8.89 -20.54
C ILE A 89 19.92 -8.88 -21.64
N ALA A 90 21.13 -9.33 -21.33
CA ALA A 90 22.22 -9.37 -22.30
C ALA A 90 21.98 -10.38 -23.45
N ASP A 91 21.30 -11.49 -23.18
CA ASP A 91 21.00 -12.53 -24.16
C ASP A 91 19.62 -12.33 -24.85
N ALA A 92 18.93 -11.21 -24.58
CA ALA A 92 17.61 -10.97 -25.14
C ALA A 92 17.64 -10.87 -26.67
N PRO A 93 16.65 -11.44 -27.37
CA PRO A 93 16.63 -11.43 -28.86
C PRO A 93 16.19 -10.09 -29.44
N LEU A 94 15.88 -9.10 -28.62
CA LEU A 94 15.51 -7.73 -29.00
C LEU A 94 16.28 -6.73 -28.14
N PRO A 95 16.59 -5.54 -28.66
CA PRO A 95 17.29 -4.52 -27.90
C PRO A 95 16.52 -4.10 -26.66
N ILE A 96 17.23 -4.07 -25.52
CA ILE A 96 16.67 -3.64 -24.23
C ILE A 96 17.30 -2.32 -23.82
N ALA A 97 16.43 -1.31 -23.70
CA ALA A 97 16.82 0.00 -23.23
C ALA A 97 16.44 0.24 -21.78
N ILE A 98 17.33 0.87 -21.01
CA ILE A 98 17.03 1.26 -19.62
C ILE A 98 16.97 2.77 -19.51
N TRP A 99 15.81 3.28 -19.12
CA TRP A 99 15.62 4.70 -18.84
C TRP A 99 15.40 4.98 -17.36
N VAL A 100 16.33 5.72 -16.76
CA VAL A 100 16.19 6.19 -15.37
C VAL A 100 15.30 7.43 -15.36
N GLY A 101 14.02 7.21 -15.22
CA GLY A 101 13.00 8.26 -15.32
C GLY A 101 11.73 7.97 -14.53
N PRO A 102 10.87 8.97 -14.41
CA PRO A 102 10.95 10.36 -14.87
C PRO A 102 11.89 11.26 -14.04
N SER A 103 11.86 12.57 -14.27
CA SER A 103 12.66 13.54 -13.53
C SER A 103 12.58 13.33 -12.02
N GLY A 104 13.73 13.29 -11.35
CA GLY A 104 13.83 12.99 -9.92
C GLY A 104 13.84 11.49 -9.59
N ALA A 105 13.76 10.60 -10.57
CA ALA A 105 13.89 9.16 -10.38
C ALA A 105 15.21 8.78 -9.73
N ARG A 106 15.22 7.62 -9.09
CA ARG A 106 16.41 7.01 -8.49
C ARG A 106 16.60 5.62 -9.07
N LEU A 107 17.85 5.28 -9.37
CA LEU A 107 18.25 3.92 -9.68
C LEU A 107 19.40 3.56 -8.75
N TYR A 108 19.04 3.00 -7.59
CA TYR A 108 19.99 2.71 -6.51
C TYR A 108 20.09 1.23 -6.19
N GLY A 109 21.21 0.86 -5.57
CA GLY A 109 21.49 -0.51 -5.16
C GLY A 109 21.97 -1.39 -6.31
N THR A 110 21.88 -2.68 -6.13
CA THR A 110 22.28 -3.68 -7.13
C THR A 110 21.59 -3.50 -8.49
N PRO A 111 20.29 -3.07 -8.57
CA PRO A 111 19.65 -2.84 -9.87
C PRO A 111 20.30 -1.74 -10.72
N ALA A 112 21.08 -0.85 -10.11
CA ALA A 112 21.81 0.16 -10.89
C ALA A 112 22.87 -0.47 -11.82
N GLN A 113 23.29 -1.69 -11.53
CA GLN A 113 24.25 -2.42 -12.35
C GLN A 113 23.62 -3.00 -13.63
N LEU A 114 22.29 -3.05 -13.74
CA LEU A 114 21.60 -3.41 -14.99
C LEU A 114 21.96 -2.49 -16.15
N LEU A 115 22.39 -1.25 -15.86
CA LEU A 115 22.85 -0.32 -16.91
C LEU A 115 24.08 -0.84 -17.69
N ALA A 116 24.87 -1.73 -17.10
CA ALA A 116 26.05 -2.28 -17.76
C ALA A 116 25.73 -3.33 -18.85
N VAL A 117 24.51 -3.85 -18.85
CA VAL A 117 24.04 -4.86 -19.82
C VAL A 117 22.93 -4.33 -20.73
N ALA A 118 22.56 -3.07 -20.59
CA ALA A 118 21.54 -2.45 -21.43
C ALA A 118 22.15 -1.99 -22.76
N ASP A 119 21.49 -2.30 -23.87
CA ASP A 119 21.92 -1.88 -25.20
C ASP A 119 21.86 -0.36 -25.37
N VAL A 120 20.85 0.25 -24.81
CA VAL A 120 20.68 1.70 -24.75
C VAL A 120 20.34 2.14 -23.34
N SER A 121 21.02 3.13 -22.82
CA SER A 121 20.70 3.66 -21.52
C SER A 121 20.48 5.17 -21.55
N GLY A 122 19.52 5.63 -20.76
CA GLY A 122 19.16 7.04 -20.67
C GLY A 122 18.76 7.46 -19.26
N MET A 123 18.85 8.78 -19.03
CA MET A 123 18.53 9.34 -17.71
C MET A 123 17.78 10.66 -17.84
N ALA A 124 16.72 10.80 -17.06
CA ALA A 124 15.98 12.05 -17.01
C ALA A 124 16.75 13.13 -16.21
N PRO A 125 16.57 14.42 -16.52
CA PRO A 125 17.12 15.50 -15.73
C PRO A 125 16.68 15.40 -14.25
N GLY A 126 17.64 15.60 -13.33
CA GLY A 126 17.39 15.50 -11.89
C GLY A 126 17.25 14.08 -11.34
N ALA A 127 17.29 13.04 -12.18
CA ALA A 127 17.40 11.67 -11.73
C ALA A 127 18.81 11.38 -11.20
N ARG A 128 19.01 10.27 -10.50
CA ARG A 128 20.30 9.86 -9.94
C ARG A 128 20.47 8.35 -10.01
N VAL A 129 21.72 7.92 -10.24
CA VAL A 129 22.15 6.51 -10.26
C VAL A 129 23.27 6.29 -9.26
N GLY A 130 23.32 5.13 -8.60
CA GLY A 130 24.44 4.79 -7.71
C GLY A 130 24.09 3.88 -6.56
N HIS A 131 24.93 3.90 -5.52
CA HIS A 131 24.87 2.99 -4.38
C HIS A 131 24.86 1.52 -4.79
N THR A 132 25.60 1.19 -5.87
CA THR A 132 25.61 -0.15 -6.49
C THR A 132 26.10 -1.25 -5.55
N GLY A 133 26.87 -0.88 -4.52
CA GLY A 133 27.50 -1.85 -3.64
C GLY A 133 28.68 -2.57 -4.33
N ALA A 134 28.91 -3.82 -3.95
CA ALA A 134 29.94 -4.64 -4.60
C ALA A 134 29.51 -5.02 -6.02
N PRO A 135 30.44 -5.09 -6.99
CA PRO A 135 30.14 -5.50 -8.35
C PRO A 135 29.45 -6.87 -8.41
N LEU A 136 28.41 -6.97 -9.23
CA LEU A 136 27.77 -8.24 -9.62
C LEU A 136 28.65 -8.95 -10.65
N ARG A 137 28.40 -10.24 -10.86
CA ARG A 137 29.21 -11.06 -11.76
C ARG A 137 28.36 -11.91 -12.70
N PRO A 138 27.55 -11.30 -13.57
CA PRO A 138 26.87 -12.07 -14.59
C PRO A 138 27.92 -12.84 -15.41
N ASN A 139 27.66 -14.11 -15.71
CA ASN A 139 28.60 -14.99 -16.41
C ASN A 139 30.02 -15.08 -15.80
N GLY A 140 30.13 -14.75 -14.48
CA GLY A 140 31.40 -14.79 -13.75
C GLY A 140 32.29 -13.56 -13.94
N GLU A 141 31.97 -12.62 -14.83
CA GLU A 141 32.67 -11.38 -15.07
C GLU A 141 32.10 -10.24 -14.21
N ALA A 142 33.01 -9.48 -13.56
CA ALA A 142 32.58 -8.40 -12.68
C ALA A 142 32.11 -7.19 -13.49
N VAL A 143 30.96 -6.65 -13.13
CA VAL A 143 30.46 -5.39 -13.69
C VAL A 143 31.46 -4.27 -13.41
N ASP A 144 31.87 -3.57 -14.45
CA ASP A 144 32.78 -2.45 -14.39
C ASP A 144 32.23 -1.23 -15.15
N PHE A 145 32.12 -0.11 -14.48
CA PHE A 145 31.78 1.19 -15.06
C PHE A 145 33.01 2.09 -15.25
N GLY A 146 34.17 1.50 -15.37
CA GLY A 146 35.44 2.25 -15.55
C GLY A 146 35.66 3.21 -14.38
N GLU A 147 35.94 4.48 -14.69
CA GLU A 147 36.20 5.53 -13.69
C GLU A 147 35.03 5.80 -12.76
N ALA A 148 33.81 5.49 -13.18
CA ALA A 148 32.58 5.69 -12.40
C ALA A 148 32.41 4.62 -11.30
N THR A 149 33.00 3.44 -11.41
CA THR A 149 32.81 2.29 -10.52
C THR A 149 32.95 2.66 -9.05
N THR A 150 34.02 3.38 -8.69
CA THR A 150 34.25 3.78 -7.29
C THR A 150 33.23 4.78 -6.80
N ALA A 151 32.82 5.77 -7.62
CA ALA A 151 31.87 6.79 -7.27
C ALA A 151 30.45 6.20 -7.14
N LEU A 152 30.07 5.25 -8.01
CA LEU A 152 28.79 4.58 -7.98
C LEU A 152 28.63 3.61 -6.80
N ARG A 153 29.74 3.00 -6.35
CA ARG A 153 29.71 1.97 -5.31
C ARG A 153 29.11 2.46 -3.99
N SER A 154 29.51 3.62 -3.51
CA SER A 154 29.11 4.17 -2.22
C SER A 154 28.35 5.49 -2.32
N GLY A 155 28.41 6.15 -3.47
CA GLY A 155 27.74 7.41 -3.75
C GLY A 155 26.70 7.32 -4.86
N SER A 156 26.19 8.46 -5.27
CA SER A 156 25.26 8.55 -6.40
C SER A 156 25.66 9.71 -7.31
N LEU A 157 25.52 9.48 -8.61
CA LEU A 157 25.82 10.44 -9.67
C LEU A 157 24.52 11.03 -10.22
N GLY A 158 24.55 12.32 -10.53
CA GLY A 158 23.53 12.96 -11.35
C GLY A 158 23.86 12.83 -12.84
N LEU A 159 22.97 13.30 -13.72
CA LEU A 159 23.09 13.18 -15.17
C LEU A 159 24.46 13.63 -15.71
N SER A 160 24.90 14.84 -15.34
CA SER A 160 26.15 15.42 -15.83
C SER A 160 27.40 14.62 -15.45
N ASP A 161 27.44 14.13 -14.21
CA ASP A 161 28.59 13.36 -13.72
C ASP A 161 28.58 11.95 -14.29
N ALA A 162 27.41 11.30 -14.31
CA ALA A 162 27.25 9.97 -14.88
C ALA A 162 27.65 9.92 -16.35
N ARG A 163 27.29 10.98 -17.10
CA ARG A 163 27.68 11.12 -18.51
C ARG A 163 29.18 11.37 -18.68
N ARG A 164 29.75 12.27 -17.89
CA ARG A 164 31.18 12.58 -17.94
C ARG A 164 32.05 11.35 -17.64
N LEU A 165 31.58 10.48 -16.76
CA LEU A 165 32.28 9.26 -16.34
C LEU A 165 31.91 8.02 -17.17
N GLY A 166 31.13 8.16 -18.24
CA GLY A 166 30.83 7.07 -19.16
C GLY A 166 29.92 5.97 -18.57
N VAL A 167 28.99 6.33 -17.68
CA VAL A 167 28.06 5.36 -17.08
C VAL A 167 27.04 4.85 -18.11
N PHE A 168 26.79 5.63 -19.17
CA PHE A 168 25.79 5.34 -20.19
C PHE A 168 26.44 5.03 -21.51
N GLU A 169 26.03 3.92 -22.09
CA GLU A 169 26.60 3.41 -23.32
C GLU A 169 26.10 4.13 -24.59
N GLN A 170 25.24 5.14 -24.55
CA GLN A 170 24.79 5.77 -25.80
C GLN A 170 24.25 7.21 -25.72
N ARG A 171 24.14 7.82 -26.92
CA ARG A 171 23.56 9.09 -27.38
C ARG A 171 22.58 9.78 -26.42
N ILE A 172 23.04 10.18 -25.28
CA ILE A 172 22.27 11.03 -24.42
C ILE A 172 22.46 12.46 -24.90
N SER A 173 21.37 13.18 -25.12
CA SER A 173 21.42 14.61 -25.37
C SER A 173 22.08 15.32 -24.18
N ASP A 174 22.70 16.46 -24.41
CA ASP A 174 23.34 17.22 -23.33
C ASP A 174 22.37 17.61 -22.20
N GLU A 175 21.10 17.72 -22.52
CA GLU A 175 20.02 18.05 -21.58
C GLU A 175 19.39 16.84 -20.88
N GLY A 176 19.81 15.61 -21.26
CA GLY A 176 19.22 14.36 -20.78
C GLY A 176 17.95 13.97 -21.53
N ILE A 177 17.32 12.89 -21.06
CA ILE A 177 16.10 12.32 -21.66
C ILE A 177 14.92 12.57 -20.73
N PRO A 178 14.19 13.69 -20.88
CA PRO A 178 13.17 14.10 -19.92
C PRO A 178 11.89 13.25 -19.94
N THR A 179 11.55 12.67 -21.09
CA THR A 179 10.31 11.92 -21.30
C THR A 179 10.57 10.57 -21.99
N ILE A 180 9.58 9.69 -21.88
CA ILE A 180 9.65 8.40 -22.59
C ILE A 180 9.65 8.56 -24.10
N ALA A 181 8.99 9.58 -24.63
CA ALA A 181 9.02 9.89 -26.06
C ALA A 181 10.43 10.24 -26.54
N ASN A 182 11.19 11.01 -25.72
CA ASN A 182 12.60 11.28 -26.01
C ASN A 182 13.47 10.03 -25.88
N MET A 183 13.10 9.07 -25.01
CA MET A 183 13.81 7.79 -24.93
C MET A 183 13.56 6.95 -26.18
N VAL A 184 12.32 6.91 -26.67
CA VAL A 184 11.96 6.23 -27.92
C VAL A 184 12.67 6.88 -29.10
N ASP A 185 12.77 8.21 -29.13
CA ASP A 185 13.54 8.94 -30.14
C ASP A 185 15.06 8.63 -30.06
N ALA A 186 15.59 8.42 -28.86
CA ALA A 186 17.00 8.04 -28.67
C ALA A 186 17.32 6.63 -29.18
N LEU A 187 16.32 5.76 -29.37
CA LEU A 187 16.49 4.43 -29.95
C LEU A 187 16.61 4.48 -31.48
N ASP A 188 16.19 5.58 -32.11
CA ASP A 188 16.17 5.69 -33.56
C ASP A 188 17.58 5.55 -34.17
N GLY A 189 17.69 4.68 -35.18
CA GLY A 189 18.93 4.38 -35.83
C GLY A 189 19.92 3.52 -35.00
N TYR A 190 19.49 2.96 -33.85
CA TYR A 190 20.26 1.93 -33.17
C TYR A 190 20.32 0.68 -34.05
N ALA A 191 21.49 0.11 -34.21
CA ALA A 191 21.71 -1.03 -35.08
C ALA A 191 22.48 -2.12 -34.31
N GLU A 192 21.83 -3.25 -34.10
CA GLU A 192 22.42 -4.45 -33.56
C GLU A 192 21.88 -5.69 -34.26
N GLY A 193 22.73 -6.70 -34.45
CA GLY A 193 22.31 -7.95 -35.10
C GLY A 193 21.81 -7.82 -36.56
N GLY A 194 22.06 -6.68 -37.21
CA GLY A 194 21.61 -6.41 -38.58
C GLY A 194 20.22 -5.78 -38.70
N VAL A 195 19.56 -5.50 -37.56
CA VAL A 195 18.31 -4.76 -37.49
C VAL A 195 18.59 -3.32 -37.10
N VAL A 196 18.03 -2.37 -37.87
CA VAL A 196 18.09 -0.94 -37.53
C VAL A 196 16.73 -0.51 -37.02
N LEU A 197 16.71 0.07 -35.79
CA LEU A 197 15.45 0.56 -35.23
C LEU A 197 14.97 1.83 -35.94
N GLU A 198 13.70 1.83 -36.35
CA GLU A 198 13.03 2.96 -36.97
C GLU A 198 11.92 3.44 -36.04
N THR A 199 12.26 4.32 -35.11
CA THR A 199 11.32 4.75 -34.05
C THR A 199 10.83 6.18 -34.22
N SER A 200 11.56 7.01 -34.98
CA SER A 200 11.19 8.41 -35.20
C SER A 200 11.56 8.88 -36.60
N GLU A 201 10.88 9.92 -37.07
CA GLU A 201 11.12 10.56 -38.36
C GLU A 201 11.27 12.07 -38.16
N GLU A 202 12.18 12.66 -38.95
CA GLU A 202 12.34 14.10 -38.96
C GLU A 202 11.27 14.74 -39.86
N ARG A 203 10.46 15.60 -39.27
CA ARG A 203 9.44 16.37 -39.95
C ARG A 203 9.80 17.85 -39.95
N VAL A 204 9.94 18.42 -41.14
CA VAL A 204 10.09 19.87 -41.31
C VAL A 204 8.73 20.52 -41.18
N LEU A 205 8.55 21.42 -40.24
CA LEU A 205 7.35 22.20 -40.03
C LEU A 205 7.29 23.38 -41.00
N ASP A 206 6.10 23.97 -41.18
CA ASP A 206 5.88 25.11 -42.08
C ASP A 206 6.68 26.36 -41.71
N ASP A 207 7.15 26.46 -40.47
CA ASP A 207 8.02 27.53 -39.95
C ASP A 207 9.51 27.28 -40.18
N GLY A 208 9.86 26.17 -40.86
CA GLY A 208 11.24 25.75 -41.11
C GLY A 208 11.94 25.06 -39.97
N ASN A 209 11.26 24.88 -38.82
CA ASN A 209 11.81 24.11 -37.70
C ASN A 209 11.73 22.60 -38.03
N VAL A 210 12.77 21.85 -37.63
CA VAL A 210 12.79 20.40 -37.70
C VAL A 210 12.27 19.84 -36.37
N ARG A 211 11.21 19.03 -36.44
CA ARG A 211 10.69 18.29 -35.34
C ARG A 211 10.87 16.79 -35.60
N ARG A 212 11.26 16.06 -34.55
CA ARG A 212 11.26 14.60 -34.62
C ARG A 212 9.94 14.09 -34.03
N ASP A 213 9.20 13.37 -34.85
CA ASP A 213 7.93 12.76 -34.48
C ASP A 213 8.13 11.24 -34.35
N THR A 214 7.61 10.64 -33.29
CA THR A 214 7.63 9.18 -33.10
C THR A 214 6.74 8.52 -34.15
N THR A 215 7.29 7.62 -34.97
CA THR A 215 6.58 6.90 -36.04
C THR A 215 6.06 5.55 -35.60
N THR A 216 6.66 4.99 -34.54
CA THR A 216 6.28 3.69 -34.00
C THR A 216 5.21 3.78 -32.91
N VAL A 217 4.45 2.69 -32.74
CA VAL A 217 3.48 2.58 -31.64
C VAL A 217 4.22 2.28 -30.35
N VAL A 218 3.99 3.09 -29.30
CA VAL A 218 4.54 2.86 -27.96
C VAL A 218 3.47 2.18 -27.11
N ARG A 219 3.74 0.97 -26.65
CA ARG A 219 2.84 0.19 -25.79
C ARG A 219 3.34 0.24 -24.35
N PHE A 220 2.52 0.74 -23.44
CA PHE A 220 2.86 0.78 -22.03
C PHE A 220 2.31 -0.44 -21.32
N SER A 221 3.17 -1.13 -20.59
CA SER A 221 2.82 -2.20 -19.69
C SER A 221 3.16 -1.85 -18.24
N LYS A 222 2.34 -2.37 -17.34
CA LYS A 222 2.53 -2.26 -15.89
C LYS A 222 2.30 -3.63 -15.29
N LEU A 223 2.69 -3.79 -14.04
CA LEU A 223 2.36 -4.97 -13.24
C LEU A 223 0.86 -5.26 -13.28
N GLY A 224 0.50 -6.53 -13.39
CA GLY A 224 -0.87 -7.00 -13.22
C GLY A 224 -1.45 -6.58 -11.85
N LEU A 225 -2.78 -6.56 -11.71
CA LEU A 225 -3.40 -6.10 -10.47
C LEU A 225 -2.96 -6.92 -9.24
N VAL A 226 -2.81 -8.23 -9.40
CA VAL A 226 -2.35 -9.12 -8.31
C VAL A 226 -0.90 -8.85 -7.99
N ASP A 227 -0.04 -8.74 -9.00
CA ASP A 227 1.38 -8.45 -8.85
C ASP A 227 1.59 -7.07 -8.24
N GLN A 228 0.80 -6.08 -8.66
CA GLN A 228 0.83 -4.74 -8.09
C GLN A 228 0.43 -4.74 -6.61
N LEU A 229 -0.57 -5.55 -6.22
CA LEU A 229 -0.95 -5.72 -4.81
C LEU A 229 0.23 -6.26 -4.00
N PHE A 230 0.81 -7.39 -4.40
CA PHE A 230 1.91 -8.00 -3.68
C PHE A 230 3.18 -7.15 -3.71
N HIS A 231 3.50 -6.52 -4.84
CA HIS A 231 4.59 -5.54 -4.92
C HIS A 231 4.38 -4.35 -3.95
N THR A 232 3.14 -3.86 -3.82
CA THR A 232 2.81 -2.82 -2.84
C THR A 232 2.99 -3.32 -1.40
N VAL A 233 2.57 -4.54 -1.11
CA VAL A 233 2.74 -5.19 0.20
C VAL A 233 4.21 -5.38 0.54
N ASN A 234 5.07 -5.62 -0.43
CA ASN A 234 6.53 -5.73 -0.26
C ASN A 234 7.20 -4.38 0.04
N SER A 235 6.45 -3.27 0.13
CA SER A 235 7.03 -2.02 0.59
C SER A 235 7.10 -1.95 2.13
N PRO A 236 8.21 -1.44 2.72
CA PRO A 236 8.37 -1.36 4.17
C PRO A 236 7.24 -0.60 4.89
N ALA A 237 6.71 0.44 4.25
CA ALA A 237 5.63 1.25 4.80
C ALA A 237 4.32 0.48 4.90
N VAL A 238 3.95 -0.25 3.84
CA VAL A 238 2.68 -1.01 3.79
C VAL A 238 2.76 -2.24 4.67
N ALA A 239 3.85 -3.02 4.59
CA ALA A 239 4.05 -4.20 5.45
C ALA A 239 3.98 -3.83 6.95
N TYR A 240 4.61 -2.73 7.34
CA TYR A 240 4.57 -2.20 8.70
C TYR A 240 3.16 -1.80 9.14
N LEU A 241 2.43 -1.03 8.32
CA LEU A 241 1.07 -0.61 8.66
C LEU A 241 0.11 -1.78 8.72
N LEU A 242 0.21 -2.73 7.78
CA LEU A 242 -0.60 -3.95 7.79
C LEU A 242 -0.35 -4.79 9.04
N LEU A 243 0.91 -4.88 9.50
CA LEU A 243 1.25 -5.55 10.76
C LEU A 243 0.55 -4.89 11.95
N LEU A 244 0.70 -3.58 12.11
CA LEU A 244 0.11 -2.86 13.24
C LEU A 244 -1.42 -2.89 13.22
N VAL A 245 -2.02 -2.60 12.07
CA VAL A 245 -3.48 -2.58 11.90
C VAL A 245 -4.06 -3.97 12.09
N GLY A 246 -3.43 -5.00 11.49
CA GLY A 246 -3.86 -6.38 11.63
C GLY A 246 -3.86 -6.85 13.08
N LEU A 247 -2.78 -6.60 13.80
CA LEU A 247 -2.67 -6.93 15.23
C LEU A 247 -3.69 -6.15 16.07
N ALA A 248 -3.83 -4.85 15.84
CA ALA A 248 -4.78 -4.03 16.58
C ALA A 248 -6.23 -4.49 16.37
N LEU A 249 -6.60 -4.85 15.13
CA LEU A 249 -7.94 -5.36 14.80
C LEU A 249 -8.21 -6.73 15.42
N LEU A 250 -7.22 -7.63 15.48
CA LEU A 250 -7.39 -8.91 16.18
C LEU A 250 -7.60 -8.71 17.68
N VAL A 251 -6.80 -7.86 18.32
CA VAL A 251 -7.00 -7.52 19.73
C VAL A 251 -8.35 -6.87 19.93
N PHE A 252 -8.76 -5.96 19.06
CA PHE A 252 -10.06 -5.32 19.10
C PHE A 252 -11.21 -6.34 19.04
N GLU A 253 -11.18 -7.28 18.10
CA GLU A 253 -12.21 -8.33 17.95
C GLU A 253 -12.31 -9.18 19.23
N PHE A 254 -11.19 -9.53 19.86
CA PHE A 254 -11.17 -10.29 21.09
C PHE A 254 -11.93 -9.60 22.23
N TYR A 255 -11.89 -8.26 22.29
CA TYR A 255 -12.60 -7.50 23.33
C TYR A 255 -14.04 -7.15 22.98
N THR A 256 -14.39 -7.07 21.72
CA THR A 256 -15.73 -6.64 21.32
C THR A 256 -16.75 -7.77 21.29
N ALA A 257 -16.30 -9.05 21.24
CA ALA A 257 -17.13 -10.23 20.97
C ALA A 257 -18.10 -9.96 19.81
N GLY A 258 -17.57 -9.35 18.75
CA GLY A 258 -18.33 -8.87 17.61
C GLY A 258 -18.78 -9.98 16.67
N ILE A 259 -19.14 -9.58 15.46
CA ILE A 259 -19.60 -10.47 14.39
C ILE A 259 -18.43 -11.17 13.67
N GLY A 260 -17.18 -10.94 14.10
CA GLY A 260 -15.98 -11.50 13.48
C GLY A 260 -15.40 -10.65 12.33
N ILE A 261 -16.03 -9.53 11.97
CA ILE A 261 -15.59 -8.72 10.83
C ILE A 261 -14.21 -8.11 11.06
N ALA A 262 -14.00 -7.49 12.23
CA ALA A 262 -12.69 -6.89 12.55
C ALA A 262 -11.59 -7.95 12.63
N GLY A 263 -11.91 -9.12 13.20
CA GLY A 263 -11.01 -10.27 13.24
C GLY A 263 -10.65 -10.79 11.85
N ALA A 264 -11.64 -10.91 10.96
CA ALA A 264 -11.41 -11.34 9.58
C ALA A 264 -10.53 -10.35 8.80
N VAL A 265 -10.83 -9.06 8.88
CA VAL A 265 -10.01 -8.01 8.24
C VAL A 265 -8.60 -7.98 8.86
N GLY A 266 -8.50 -8.09 10.18
CA GLY A 266 -7.23 -8.18 10.89
C GLY A 266 -6.37 -9.37 10.45
N ALA A 267 -7.00 -10.55 10.26
CA ALA A 267 -6.33 -11.73 9.78
C ALA A 267 -5.80 -11.55 8.34
N VAL A 268 -6.61 -10.98 7.45
CA VAL A 268 -6.18 -10.66 6.07
C VAL A 268 -4.99 -9.69 6.09
N CYS A 269 -5.07 -8.61 6.89
CA CYS A 269 -3.95 -7.68 7.04
C CYS A 269 -2.68 -8.37 7.54
N LEU A 270 -2.79 -9.30 8.48
CA LEU A 270 -1.63 -10.04 9.00
C LEU A 270 -1.05 -11.02 7.98
N VAL A 271 -1.88 -11.72 7.22
CA VAL A 271 -1.39 -12.60 6.15
C VAL A 271 -0.60 -11.78 5.13
N LEU A 272 -1.13 -10.65 4.69
CA LEU A 272 -0.43 -9.74 3.78
C LEU A 272 0.84 -9.17 4.42
N ALA A 273 0.79 -8.77 5.70
CA ALA A 273 1.98 -8.31 6.43
C ALA A 273 3.06 -9.39 6.49
N CYS A 274 2.69 -10.66 6.74
CA CYS A 274 3.64 -11.77 6.75
C CYS A 274 4.29 -11.98 5.38
N VAL A 275 3.54 -11.87 4.28
CA VAL A 275 4.09 -11.92 2.92
C VAL A 275 5.12 -10.81 2.72
N GLY A 276 4.76 -9.55 3.04
CA GLY A 276 5.69 -8.43 2.91
C GLY A 276 6.93 -8.55 3.81
N LEU A 277 6.75 -9.01 5.06
CA LEU A 277 7.88 -9.20 5.98
C LEU A 277 8.78 -10.39 5.61
N ALA A 278 8.26 -11.37 4.87
CA ALA A 278 9.06 -12.50 4.38
C ALA A 278 10.01 -12.10 3.24
N THR A 279 9.62 -11.11 2.44
CA THR A 279 10.45 -10.57 1.34
C THR A 279 11.40 -9.48 1.80
N LEU A 280 11.04 -8.74 2.87
CA LEU A 280 11.85 -7.67 3.41
C LEU A 280 12.83 -8.20 4.47
N PRO A 281 14.03 -7.63 4.60
CA PRO A 281 14.97 -7.99 5.66
C PRO A 281 14.47 -7.46 7.01
N ALA A 282 13.45 -8.14 7.57
CA ALA A 282 12.83 -7.79 8.83
C ALA A 282 13.54 -8.46 10.02
N ARG A 283 13.73 -7.73 11.10
CA ARG A 283 14.31 -8.25 12.33
C ARG A 283 13.27 -8.94 13.18
N GLY A 284 13.36 -10.25 13.33
CA GLY A 284 12.40 -11.05 14.11
C GLY A 284 12.21 -10.56 15.55
N TRP A 285 13.29 -10.08 16.22
CA TRP A 285 13.17 -9.52 17.56
C TRP A 285 12.33 -8.23 17.60
N ALA A 286 12.40 -7.39 16.57
CA ALA A 286 11.60 -6.16 16.50
C ALA A 286 10.11 -6.47 16.25
N VAL A 287 9.80 -7.50 15.44
CA VAL A 287 8.45 -8.05 15.33
C VAL A 287 7.99 -8.55 16.71
N GLY A 288 8.84 -9.28 17.43
CA GLY A 288 8.57 -9.73 18.80
C GLY A 288 8.24 -8.59 19.77
N LEU A 289 8.94 -7.44 19.67
CA LEU A 289 8.62 -6.25 20.46
C LEU A 289 7.23 -5.68 20.14
N ILE A 290 6.86 -5.63 18.86
CA ILE A 290 5.52 -5.17 18.42
C ILE A 290 4.44 -6.12 18.96
N LEU A 291 4.66 -7.43 18.88
CA LEU A 291 3.73 -8.42 19.45
C LEU A 291 3.59 -8.26 20.96
N ALA A 292 4.70 -8.10 21.67
CA ALA A 292 4.71 -7.84 23.13
C ALA A 292 4.00 -6.53 23.48
N ALA A 293 4.13 -5.49 22.63
CA ALA A 293 3.41 -4.24 22.80
C ALA A 293 1.89 -4.44 22.75
N MET A 294 1.40 -5.25 21.79
CA MET A 294 -0.04 -5.56 21.66
C MET A 294 -0.56 -6.30 22.91
N VAL A 295 0.25 -7.23 23.46
CA VAL A 295 -0.09 -7.92 24.72
C VAL A 295 -0.14 -6.92 25.88
N ALA A 296 0.82 -6.00 25.96
CA ALA A 296 0.85 -4.97 27.00
C ALA A 296 -0.40 -4.07 26.95
N PHE A 297 -0.78 -3.61 25.74
CA PHE A 297 -2.01 -2.85 25.55
C PHE A 297 -3.26 -3.67 25.93
N ALA A 298 -3.30 -4.95 25.54
CA ALA A 298 -4.41 -5.84 25.86
C ALA A 298 -4.58 -5.98 27.39
N ILE A 299 -3.50 -6.13 28.15
CA ILE A 299 -3.55 -6.22 29.62
C ILE A 299 -4.20 -4.96 30.21
N ASP A 300 -3.80 -3.77 29.77
CA ASP A 300 -4.36 -2.52 30.31
C ASP A 300 -5.84 -2.32 29.98
N VAL A 301 -6.28 -2.78 28.81
CA VAL A 301 -7.71 -2.76 28.45
C VAL A 301 -8.54 -3.61 29.43
N GLN A 302 -8.01 -4.75 29.89
CA GLN A 302 -8.69 -5.60 30.88
C GLN A 302 -8.68 -5.02 32.30
N VAL A 303 -7.57 -4.43 32.70
CA VAL A 303 -7.42 -3.88 34.07
C VAL A 303 -8.28 -2.63 34.26
N GLY A 304 -8.65 -1.95 33.18
CA GLY A 304 -9.56 -0.79 33.20
C GLY A 304 -8.96 0.48 33.81
N VAL A 305 -7.79 0.42 34.40
CA VAL A 305 -7.01 1.56 34.94
C VAL A 305 -5.70 1.61 34.16
N PRO A 306 -5.72 2.22 32.97
CA PRO A 306 -4.55 2.23 32.13
C PRO A 306 -3.44 3.03 32.78
N ARG A 307 -2.22 2.49 32.81
CA ARG A 307 -1.06 3.40 32.85
C ARG A 307 0.31 2.73 32.73
N LEU A 308 0.56 1.65 33.46
CA LEU A 308 1.87 1.00 33.40
C LEU A 308 2.06 0.22 32.10
N TRP A 309 1.13 -0.67 31.79
CA TRP A 309 1.22 -1.52 30.61
C TRP A 309 1.00 -0.75 29.30
N THR A 310 0.17 0.30 29.32
CA THR A 310 0.07 1.24 28.19
C THR A 310 1.41 1.92 27.94
N GLY A 311 2.10 2.39 28.98
CA GLY A 311 3.44 2.96 28.85
C GLY A 311 4.46 1.98 28.28
N VAL A 312 4.46 0.74 28.78
CA VAL A 312 5.28 -0.35 28.24
C VAL A 312 4.95 -0.61 26.76
N GLY A 313 3.66 -0.73 26.41
CA GLY A 313 3.21 -0.93 25.04
C GLY A 313 3.67 0.18 24.10
N ILE A 314 3.60 1.44 24.51
CA ILE A 314 4.09 2.58 23.72
C ILE A 314 5.59 2.45 23.45
N VAL A 315 6.39 2.20 24.50
CA VAL A 315 7.85 2.07 24.37
C VAL A 315 8.21 0.92 23.45
N LEU A 316 7.59 -0.26 23.64
CA LEU A 316 7.84 -1.43 22.79
C LEU A 316 7.41 -1.20 21.33
N THR A 317 6.28 -0.51 21.11
CA THR A 317 5.84 -0.14 19.76
C THR A 317 6.86 0.79 19.08
N ILE A 318 7.35 1.81 19.78
CA ILE A 318 8.37 2.74 19.25
C ILE A 318 9.65 1.99 18.90
N LEU A 319 10.18 1.19 19.84
CA LEU A 319 11.41 0.44 19.63
C LEU A 319 11.25 -0.56 18.47
N GLY A 320 10.20 -1.37 18.49
CA GLY A 320 9.92 -2.32 17.42
C GLY A 320 9.77 -1.66 16.05
N SER A 321 9.06 -0.51 15.97
CA SER A 321 8.84 0.21 14.73
C SER A 321 10.13 0.84 14.15
N LEU A 322 10.99 1.39 14.99
CA LEU A 322 12.22 2.05 14.55
C LEU A 322 13.26 1.07 14.02
N TRP A 323 13.32 -0.14 14.57
CA TRP A 323 14.31 -1.16 14.21
C TRP A 323 13.74 -2.34 13.44
N LEU A 324 12.52 -2.25 12.92
CA LEU A 324 11.84 -3.35 12.25
C LEU A 324 12.63 -3.89 11.05
N PHE A 325 13.20 -3.02 10.24
CA PHE A 325 13.91 -3.40 9.02
C PHE A 325 15.43 -3.18 9.14
N GLU A 326 16.19 -4.07 8.52
CA GLU A 326 17.63 -3.90 8.35
C GLU A 326 17.94 -2.90 7.24
N PRO A 327 18.95 -2.06 7.40
CA PRO A 327 19.39 -1.21 6.31
C PRO A 327 20.07 -2.06 5.22
N LEU A 328 19.74 -1.77 3.96
CA LEU A 328 20.47 -2.31 2.82
C LEU A 328 21.63 -1.37 2.43
N PRO A 329 22.66 -1.86 1.75
CA PRO A 329 23.75 -1.03 1.25
C PRO A 329 23.19 0.16 0.44
N GLY A 330 23.44 1.38 0.92
CA GLY A 330 22.98 2.61 0.25
C GLY A 330 21.50 2.94 0.40
N VAL A 331 20.69 2.10 1.06
CA VAL A 331 19.25 2.29 1.20
C VAL A 331 18.79 2.08 2.63
N THR A 332 18.06 3.07 3.15
CA THR A 332 17.36 2.92 4.42
C THR A 332 15.94 2.38 4.14
N LEU A 333 15.67 1.15 4.54
CA LEU A 333 14.34 0.53 4.42
C LEU A 333 13.34 1.03 5.48
N ARG A 334 13.78 1.90 6.39
CA ARG A 334 12.90 2.43 7.42
C ARG A 334 11.72 3.18 6.79
N PRO A 335 10.47 2.91 7.23
CA PRO A 335 9.31 3.68 6.82
C PRO A 335 9.51 5.18 7.07
N SER A 336 8.82 6.01 6.29
CA SER A 336 8.90 7.46 6.46
C SER A 336 8.47 7.88 7.87
N TRP A 337 8.92 9.05 8.34
CA TRP A 337 8.50 9.58 9.63
C TRP A 337 6.98 9.76 9.74
N ILE A 338 6.32 10.11 8.64
CA ILE A 338 4.86 10.22 8.57
C ILE A 338 4.23 8.84 8.79
N THR A 339 4.74 7.80 8.13
CA THR A 339 4.26 6.41 8.30
C THR A 339 4.48 5.90 9.72
N LEU A 340 5.65 6.18 10.31
CA LEU A 340 5.94 5.81 11.70
C LEU A 340 5.01 6.53 12.68
N LEU A 341 4.81 7.83 12.52
CA LEU A 341 3.90 8.61 13.35
C LEU A 341 2.45 8.13 13.21
N ALA A 342 2.00 7.84 11.99
CA ALA A 342 0.66 7.30 11.73
C ALA A 342 0.49 5.92 12.37
N GLY A 343 1.46 5.02 12.23
CA GLY A 343 1.42 3.67 12.79
C GLY A 343 1.46 3.69 14.32
N ILE A 344 2.45 4.34 14.90
CA ILE A 344 2.60 4.43 16.36
C ILE A 344 1.44 5.22 16.97
N GLY A 345 1.16 6.42 16.45
CA GLY A 345 0.10 7.29 16.94
C GLY A 345 -1.29 6.67 16.79
N GLY A 346 -1.56 6.04 15.65
CA GLY A 346 -2.80 5.31 15.39
C GLY A 346 -3.00 4.14 16.37
N THR A 347 -1.95 3.36 16.62
CA THR A 347 -1.98 2.27 17.60
C THR A 347 -2.25 2.80 19.01
N VAL A 348 -1.53 3.82 19.44
CA VAL A 348 -1.71 4.44 20.77
C VAL A 348 -3.15 4.99 20.88
N LEU A 349 -3.63 5.70 19.88
CA LEU A 349 -4.99 6.26 19.87
C LEU A 349 -6.05 5.14 19.96
N ALA A 350 -5.86 4.06 19.20
CA ALA A 350 -6.79 2.91 19.24
C ALA A 350 -6.87 2.29 20.64
N PHE A 351 -5.75 2.10 21.31
CA PHE A 351 -5.74 1.44 22.62
C PHE A 351 -6.00 2.37 23.80
N VAL A 352 -5.62 3.65 23.73
CA VAL A 352 -5.82 4.60 24.83
C VAL A 352 -7.21 5.23 24.80
N VAL A 353 -7.77 5.46 23.62
CA VAL A 353 -9.06 6.15 23.45
C VAL A 353 -10.12 5.21 22.89
N GLY A 354 -9.84 4.52 21.78
CA GLY A 354 -10.81 3.70 21.07
C GLY A 354 -11.33 2.53 21.91
N MET A 355 -10.45 1.66 22.35
CA MET A 355 -10.81 0.46 23.11
C MET A 355 -11.52 0.76 24.43
N PRO A 356 -11.02 1.64 25.32
CA PRO A 356 -11.71 1.93 26.56
C PRO A 356 -13.07 2.57 26.36
N SER A 357 -13.26 3.36 25.30
CA SER A 357 -14.53 3.97 24.98
C SER A 357 -15.57 2.91 24.58
N MET A 358 -15.19 1.94 23.77
CA MET A 358 -16.06 0.83 23.34
C MET A 358 -16.40 -0.12 24.50
N VAL A 359 -15.42 -0.48 25.30
CA VAL A 359 -15.64 -1.34 26.47
C VAL A 359 -16.65 -0.67 27.43
N ARG A 360 -16.51 0.63 27.68
CA ARG A 360 -17.46 1.39 28.50
C ARG A 360 -18.87 1.41 27.89
N THR A 361 -19.00 1.60 26.59
CA THR A 361 -20.30 1.62 25.92
C THR A 361 -21.00 0.25 25.97
N ARG A 362 -20.24 -0.84 25.90
CA ARG A 362 -20.77 -2.21 25.97
C ARG A 362 -21.34 -2.56 27.35
N PHE A 363 -20.70 -2.07 28.43
CA PHE A 363 -21.16 -2.32 29.80
C PHE A 363 -22.08 -1.21 30.31
N ALA A 364 -22.36 -0.16 29.54
CA ALA A 364 -23.39 0.78 29.87
C ALA A 364 -24.74 0.08 29.76
N THR A 365 -25.43 -0.09 30.88
CA THR A 365 -26.79 -0.63 30.91
C THR A 365 -27.71 0.27 30.08
N PRO A 366 -28.38 -0.26 29.06
CA PRO A 366 -29.26 0.58 28.25
C PRO A 366 -30.45 1.03 29.11
N THR A 367 -30.46 2.29 29.47
CA THR A 367 -31.60 2.95 30.14
C THR A 367 -32.67 3.38 29.13
N ILE A 368 -32.57 2.93 27.89
CA ILE A 368 -33.46 3.30 26.79
C ILE A 368 -34.89 2.80 27.12
N GLY A 369 -35.82 3.72 27.22
CA GLY A 369 -37.26 3.47 27.36
C GLY A 369 -37.80 3.44 28.78
N ARG A 370 -37.02 3.71 29.82
CA ARG A 370 -37.49 3.78 31.22
C ARG A 370 -37.39 5.17 31.84
N GLU A 371 -36.91 6.15 31.10
CA GLU A 371 -36.74 7.54 31.57
C GLU A 371 -38.03 8.17 32.09
N TRP A 372 -39.19 7.70 31.60
CA TRP A 372 -40.52 8.12 32.07
C TRP A 372 -40.77 7.71 33.54
N MET A 373 -40.01 6.76 34.08
CA MET A 373 -40.13 6.36 35.49
C MET A 373 -39.49 7.37 36.46
N ILE A 374 -38.52 8.13 35.99
CA ILE A 374 -37.85 9.16 36.81
C ILE A 374 -38.89 10.24 37.13
N GLY A 375 -39.03 10.53 38.40
CA GLY A 375 -40.04 11.44 38.91
C GLY A 375 -41.43 10.77 39.14
N SER A 376 -41.63 9.51 38.74
CA SER A 376 -42.88 8.80 39.00
C SER A 376 -42.98 8.40 40.48
N LEU A 377 -44.21 8.37 40.99
CA LEU A 377 -44.52 7.88 42.33
C LEU A 377 -44.76 6.38 42.28
N GLY A 378 -44.33 5.70 43.33
CA GLY A 378 -44.53 4.27 43.54
C GLY A 378 -44.79 3.96 45.01
N ASP A 379 -45.49 2.83 45.27
CA ASP A 379 -45.76 2.34 46.62
C ASP A 379 -44.74 1.27 47.01
N VAL A 380 -44.23 1.32 48.22
CA VAL A 380 -43.26 0.33 48.74
C VAL A 380 -43.98 -0.96 49.06
N VAL A 381 -43.65 -2.06 48.38
CA VAL A 381 -44.23 -3.39 48.59
C VAL A 381 -43.48 -4.15 49.66
N GLU A 382 -42.12 -4.07 49.62
CA GLU A 382 -41.24 -4.61 50.65
C GLU A 382 -40.31 -3.48 51.14
N ALA A 383 -40.13 -3.37 52.45
CA ALA A 383 -39.31 -2.31 53.02
C ALA A 383 -37.97 -2.16 52.31
N VAL A 384 -37.60 -0.91 51.98
CA VAL A 384 -36.33 -0.58 51.27
C VAL A 384 -35.30 -0.07 52.28
N ASP A 385 -34.37 -0.96 52.68
CA ASP A 385 -33.28 -0.65 53.65
C ASP A 385 -32.02 -1.49 53.37
N PRO A 386 -31.08 -1.07 52.58
CA PRO A 386 -31.18 -0.11 51.48
C PRO A 386 -31.86 -0.68 50.25
N ASP A 387 -32.01 -2.00 50.12
CA ASP A 387 -32.62 -2.70 48.98
C ASP A 387 -34.01 -3.24 49.37
N GLY A 388 -35.00 -3.16 48.44
CA GLY A 388 -36.34 -3.62 48.62
C GLY A 388 -37.12 -3.70 47.32
N VAL A 389 -38.46 -3.68 47.40
CA VAL A 389 -39.34 -3.77 46.23
C VAL A 389 -40.41 -2.66 46.25
N VAL A 390 -40.51 -1.93 45.15
CA VAL A 390 -41.53 -0.91 44.96
C VAL A 390 -42.47 -1.26 43.78
N SER A 391 -43.70 -0.82 43.83
CA SER A 391 -44.65 -0.93 42.72
C SER A 391 -44.77 0.43 42.02
N VAL A 392 -44.41 0.50 40.75
CA VAL A 392 -44.59 1.68 39.92
C VAL A 392 -45.49 1.30 38.75
N ARG A 393 -46.62 1.98 38.57
CA ARG A 393 -47.65 1.67 37.55
C ARG A 393 -48.01 0.18 37.49
N SER A 394 -48.32 -0.42 38.66
CA SER A 394 -48.74 -1.81 38.82
C SER A 394 -47.68 -2.88 38.47
N ALA A 395 -46.44 -2.49 38.20
CA ALA A 395 -45.32 -3.42 38.04
C ALA A 395 -44.37 -3.35 39.26
N ARG A 396 -43.91 -4.53 39.71
CA ARG A 396 -42.98 -4.63 40.81
C ARG A 396 -41.55 -4.45 40.30
N TRP A 397 -40.79 -3.58 40.99
CA TRP A 397 -39.40 -3.25 40.68
C TRP A 397 -38.52 -3.41 41.90
N ARG A 398 -37.33 -3.88 41.69
CA ARG A 398 -36.30 -3.77 42.72
C ARG A 398 -36.01 -2.29 42.92
N ALA A 399 -35.93 -1.89 44.20
CA ALA A 399 -35.60 -0.51 44.54
C ALA A 399 -34.48 -0.44 45.55
N ARG A 400 -33.76 0.64 45.50
CA ARG A 400 -32.70 0.96 46.44
C ARG A 400 -32.89 2.38 46.91
N THR A 401 -32.71 2.58 48.23
CA THR A 401 -32.71 3.92 48.82
C THR A 401 -31.33 4.23 49.43
N ASN A 402 -31.08 5.50 49.80
CA ASN A 402 -29.90 5.86 50.57
C ASN A 402 -30.02 5.22 51.97
N ARG A 403 -28.94 4.68 52.49
CA ARG A 403 -28.87 4.07 53.85
C ARG A 403 -29.36 4.99 54.98
N ALA A 404 -29.31 6.31 54.76
CA ALA A 404 -29.80 7.32 55.70
C ALA A 404 -31.31 7.54 55.64
N THR A 405 -32.01 6.97 54.69
CA THR A 405 -33.43 7.20 54.46
C THR A 405 -34.17 5.86 54.17
N PRO A 406 -34.21 4.91 55.12
CA PRO A 406 -34.96 3.69 54.95
C PRO A 406 -36.48 4.01 54.81
N VAL A 407 -37.19 3.25 53.98
CA VAL A 407 -38.63 3.45 53.73
C VAL A 407 -39.38 2.18 54.05
N ALA A 408 -40.46 2.32 54.86
CA ALA A 408 -41.26 1.19 55.32
C ALA A 408 -42.23 0.72 54.22
N ALA A 409 -42.67 -0.55 54.33
CA ALA A 409 -43.70 -1.09 53.41
C ALA A 409 -45.01 -0.31 53.56
N GLY A 410 -45.63 0.05 52.44
CA GLY A 410 -46.87 0.84 52.40
C GLY A 410 -46.62 2.35 52.25
N GLU A 411 -45.39 2.83 52.37
CA GLU A 411 -45.07 4.24 52.14
C GLU A 411 -44.91 4.56 50.65
N GLN A 412 -45.10 5.83 50.30
CA GLN A 412 -44.91 6.30 48.95
C GLN A 412 -43.48 6.81 48.74
N VAL A 413 -42.92 6.47 47.57
CA VAL A 413 -41.60 6.90 47.18
C VAL A 413 -41.61 7.54 45.79
N ARG A 414 -40.61 8.36 45.52
CA ARG A 414 -40.35 8.94 44.20
C ARG A 414 -39.12 8.27 43.59
N VAL A 415 -39.24 7.87 42.36
CA VAL A 415 -38.11 7.37 41.57
C VAL A 415 -37.21 8.55 41.18
N VAL A 416 -35.94 8.55 41.63
CA VAL A 416 -34.96 9.61 41.36
C VAL A 416 -33.91 9.18 40.37
N GLY A 417 -33.72 7.88 40.18
CA GLY A 417 -32.74 7.33 39.25
C GLY A 417 -33.07 5.89 38.87
N ILE A 418 -32.36 5.40 37.84
CA ILE A 418 -32.48 4.01 37.39
C ILE A 418 -31.06 3.48 37.19
N ASP A 419 -30.70 2.45 37.95
CA ASP A 419 -29.48 1.69 37.81
C ASP A 419 -29.79 0.28 37.31
N GLY A 420 -29.69 0.11 35.99
CA GLY A 420 -30.02 -1.14 35.31
C GLY A 420 -31.49 -1.55 35.48
N VAL A 421 -31.75 -2.54 36.33
CA VAL A 421 -33.07 -3.05 36.68
C VAL A 421 -33.53 -2.60 38.04
N THR A 422 -32.75 -1.83 38.77
CA THR A 422 -33.02 -1.32 40.10
C THR A 422 -33.40 0.16 40.02
N LEU A 423 -34.48 0.55 40.65
CA LEU A 423 -34.89 1.94 40.78
C LEU A 423 -34.24 2.56 42.00
N GLU A 424 -33.63 3.71 41.86
CA GLU A 424 -33.23 4.53 42.99
C GLU A 424 -34.44 5.35 43.42
N VAL A 425 -34.81 5.22 44.67
CA VAL A 425 -36.02 5.82 45.23
C VAL A 425 -35.71 6.65 46.46
N GLU A 426 -36.54 7.70 46.67
CA GLU A 426 -36.48 8.56 47.84
C GLU A 426 -37.88 8.69 48.46
N PRO A 427 -37.99 8.81 49.83
CA PRO A 427 -39.26 9.12 50.46
C PRO A 427 -39.77 10.50 50.03
N LEU A 428 -41.09 10.69 50.01
CA LEU A 428 -41.68 11.99 49.63
C LEU A 428 -41.39 13.09 50.66
N GLU A 429 -41.29 12.72 51.92
CA GLU A 429 -40.92 13.62 53.01
C GLU A 429 -39.64 13.15 53.68
N GLY A 430 -38.73 14.10 53.98
CA GLY A 430 -37.44 13.77 54.61
C GLY A 430 -36.33 13.29 53.67
N ALA A 431 -36.47 13.41 52.37
CA ALA A 431 -35.46 13.07 51.44
C ALA A 431 -34.15 13.88 51.67
N ALA A 432 -32.99 13.24 51.50
CA ALA A 432 -31.70 13.90 51.58
C ALA A 432 -31.60 14.93 50.48
N ARG A 433 -31.34 16.20 50.80
CA ARG A 433 -31.20 17.27 49.80
C ARG A 433 -30.02 16.97 48.85
N ASP A 434 -30.29 16.83 47.59
CA ASP A 434 -29.24 16.67 46.55
C ASP A 434 -28.36 17.94 46.52
N HIS A 435 -27.06 17.74 46.71
CA HIS A 435 -26.07 18.81 46.60
C HIS A 435 -26.01 19.45 45.18
N ARG A 436 -26.61 18.83 44.17
CA ARG A 436 -26.69 19.33 42.80
C ARG A 436 -27.75 20.40 42.59
N GLU A 437 -28.83 20.36 43.37
CA GLU A 437 -29.91 21.38 43.28
C GLU A 437 -29.47 22.77 43.77
N ARG A 438 -28.41 22.89 44.54
CA ARG A 438 -27.88 24.18 45.00
C ARG A 438 -27.24 25.05 43.92
N ARG A 439 -26.98 24.50 42.73
CA ARG A 439 -26.36 25.27 41.63
C ARG A 439 -27.38 25.96 40.70
N VAL A 440 -28.64 25.62 40.74
CA VAL A 440 -29.67 26.17 39.85
C VAL A 440 -30.45 27.34 40.47
N SER A 441 -30.45 27.47 41.80
CA SER A 441 -31.17 28.54 42.52
C SER A 441 -30.30 29.78 42.84
N GLY A 442 -29.15 29.93 42.21
CA GLY A 442 -28.20 31.04 42.46
C GLY A 442 -27.84 31.85 41.22
N GLN A 443 -28.80 32.03 40.26
CA GLN A 443 -28.70 33.04 39.18
C GLN A 443 -29.90 33.94 39.20
#